data_801b9e51b78482a2f05c9cf1fd15f568
#
_entry.id   801b9e51b78482a2f05c9cf1fd15f568
#
_cell.length_a   1.000
_cell.length_b   1.000
_cell.length_c   1.000
_cell.angle_alpha   90.00
_cell.angle_beta   90.00
_cell.angle_gamma   90.00
#
_symmetry.space_group_name_H-M   'P 1'
#
loop_
_entity.id
_entity.type
_entity.pdbx_description
1 polymer ?
#
loop_
_entity_poly.entity_id
_entity_poly.type
_entity_poly.pdbx_seq_one_letter_code
_entity_poly.pdbx_strand_id
1 'polypeptide(L)'
;MNKNGKTGLNSSLLLLSCLFFTGFTQAQYGTQSGEWLSYGGDTGSTKYSPLDQINPDNFVELEIAWRWTSVDASLPLDALREDNPDIQIGNFQATPLMARGTLYIITALNQLAAINPLTGETLWTHNPESYLSGPPINPLSYHNRGLAYWSDGEKERVLAGTHDGYLISLDAKTGIPDPDFNGGRVDLNIGIPRATRNNLD
;
A
#
# COMPACT_ATOMS: atom_id res chain seq x y z
N MET A 1 -29.47 59.17 -65.04
CA MET A 1 -28.19 58.68 -65.44
C MET A 1 -27.61 57.81 -64.30
N ASN A 2 -27.50 56.67 -64.60
CA ASN A 2 -26.97 55.46 -64.06
C ASN A 2 -25.64 55.53 -63.26
N LYS A 3 -25.50 54.85 -62.10
CA LYS A 3 -24.39 53.96 -61.81
C LYS A 3 -24.59 53.22 -60.53
N ASN A 4 -24.72 51.89 -60.70
CA ASN A 4 -24.69 50.86 -59.70
C ASN A 4 -23.32 50.79 -59.03
N GLY A 5 -23.29 50.69 -57.69
CA GLY A 5 -22.14 50.33 -56.87
C GLY A 5 -22.49 49.04 -56.11
N LYS A 6 -21.98 47.93 -56.55
CA LYS A 6 -22.08 46.63 -55.85
C LYS A 6 -21.06 46.63 -54.69
N THR A 7 -21.52 46.59 -53.49
CA THR A 7 -20.69 46.29 -52.32
C THR A 7 -20.58 44.76 -52.16
N GLY A 8 -19.40 44.25 -52.47
CA GLY A 8 -19.06 42.88 -52.24
C GLY A 8 -18.93 42.55 -50.74
N LEU A 9 -19.72 41.59 -50.30
CA LEU A 9 -19.67 41.06 -48.96
C LEU A 9 -18.51 40.04 -48.91
N ASN A 10 -17.41 40.44 -48.29
CA ASN A 10 -16.31 39.52 -48.01
C ASN A 10 -16.69 38.64 -46.82
N SER A 11 -17.14 37.42 -47.08
CA SER A 11 -17.32 36.41 -46.07
C SER A 11 -15.96 35.81 -45.67
N SER A 12 -15.37 36.40 -44.62
CA SER A 12 -14.21 35.79 -43.97
C SER A 12 -14.68 34.56 -43.18
N LEU A 13 -14.43 33.41 -43.74
CA LEU A 13 -14.68 32.14 -43.11
C LEU A 13 -13.62 31.94 -41.98
N LEU A 14 -13.97 32.24 -40.73
CA LEU A 14 -13.16 31.91 -39.57
C LEU A 14 -13.27 30.42 -39.35
N LEU A 15 -12.27 29.69 -39.86
CA LEU A 15 -12.05 28.28 -39.46
C LEU A 15 -11.56 28.26 -38.01
N LEU A 16 -12.51 28.05 -37.10
CA LEU A 16 -12.21 27.78 -35.69
C LEU A 16 -11.67 26.34 -35.60
N SER A 17 -10.34 26.22 -35.66
CA SER A 17 -9.64 24.93 -35.45
C SER A 17 -9.76 24.57 -33.97
N CYS A 18 -10.79 23.81 -33.60
CA CYS A 18 -10.85 23.12 -32.32
C CYS A 18 -9.78 22.03 -32.33
N LEU A 19 -8.59 22.38 -31.84
CA LEU A 19 -7.60 21.38 -31.41
C LEU A 19 -8.21 20.61 -30.23
N PHE A 20 -8.86 19.50 -30.51
CA PHE A 20 -9.15 18.48 -29.53
C PHE A 20 -7.79 17.92 -29.08
N PHE A 21 -7.25 18.47 -27.96
CA PHE A 21 -6.31 17.76 -27.15
C PHE A 21 -7.08 16.54 -26.59
N THR A 22 -7.12 15.46 -27.32
CA THR A 22 -7.37 14.14 -26.75
C THR A 22 -6.15 13.86 -25.87
N GLY A 23 -6.16 14.38 -24.63
CA GLY A 23 -5.32 13.86 -23.60
C GLY A 23 -5.70 12.37 -23.50
N PHE A 24 -4.84 11.51 -24.00
CA PHE A 24 -4.91 10.10 -23.65
C PHE A 24 -4.65 10.04 -22.15
N THR A 25 -5.72 10.12 -21.37
CA THR A 25 -5.70 9.56 -20.04
C THR A 25 -5.48 8.07 -20.27
N GLN A 26 -4.23 7.64 -20.30
CA GLN A 26 -3.93 6.24 -20.11
C GLN A 26 -4.42 5.94 -18.70
N ALA A 27 -5.61 5.38 -18.60
CA ALA A 27 -6.01 4.67 -17.42
C ALA A 27 -4.91 3.63 -17.21
N GLN A 28 -4.12 3.81 -16.17
CA GLN A 28 -3.02 2.92 -15.86
C GLN A 28 -3.62 1.62 -15.33
N TYR A 29 -4.00 0.76 -16.25
CA TYR A 29 -4.48 -0.57 -15.93
C TYR A 29 -3.28 -1.48 -15.68
N GLY A 30 -3.18 -1.96 -14.45
CA GLY A 30 -2.14 -2.88 -14.04
C GLY A 30 -0.89 -2.21 -13.49
N THR A 31 -0.02 -3.04 -12.97
CA THR A 31 1.26 -2.63 -12.41
C THR A 31 2.29 -2.45 -13.52
N GLN A 32 3.28 -1.57 -13.30
CA GLN A 32 4.38 -1.36 -14.25
C GLN A 32 5.68 -1.94 -13.70
N SER A 33 6.52 -2.44 -14.58
CA SER A 33 7.91 -2.86 -14.26
C SER A 33 8.04 -3.84 -13.08
N GLY A 34 7.03 -4.67 -12.84
CA GLY A 34 7.02 -5.61 -11.72
C GLY A 34 6.71 -4.97 -10.36
N GLU A 35 6.40 -3.69 -10.32
CA GLU A 35 5.98 -2.98 -9.10
C GLU A 35 4.57 -3.40 -8.67
N TRP A 36 4.31 -3.38 -7.36
CA TRP A 36 2.98 -3.59 -6.77
C TRP A 36 2.83 -2.64 -5.59
N LEU A 37 2.45 -1.39 -5.86
CA LEU A 37 2.58 -0.26 -4.93
C LEU A 37 1.39 -0.09 -4.00
N SER A 38 0.31 -0.84 -4.19
CA SER A 38 -0.90 -0.76 -3.38
C SER A 38 -1.57 -2.13 -3.25
N TYR A 39 -2.52 -2.27 -2.33
CA TYR A 39 -3.28 -3.51 -2.13
C TYR A 39 -3.82 -4.10 -3.44
N GLY A 40 -4.36 -3.27 -4.31
CA GLY A 40 -4.93 -3.67 -5.59
C GLY A 40 -3.96 -3.64 -6.77
N GLY A 41 -2.67 -3.42 -6.53
CA GLY A 41 -1.63 -3.28 -7.55
C GLY A 41 -1.53 -1.85 -8.08
N ASP A 42 -2.64 -1.30 -8.53
CA ASP A 42 -2.76 0.05 -9.06
C ASP A 42 -3.90 0.84 -8.41
N THR A 43 -4.05 2.12 -8.79
CA THR A 43 -5.11 3.00 -8.28
C THR A 43 -6.52 2.56 -8.67
N GLY A 44 -6.67 1.76 -9.73
CA GLY A 44 -7.93 1.17 -10.16
C GLY A 44 -8.25 -0.14 -9.45
N SER A 45 -7.37 -0.64 -8.58
CA SER A 45 -7.49 -1.95 -7.93
C SER A 45 -7.74 -3.11 -8.91
N THR A 46 -7.07 -3.06 -10.05
CA THR A 46 -7.28 -4.05 -11.12
C THR A 46 -6.74 -5.43 -10.75
N LYS A 47 -5.82 -5.51 -9.80
CA LYS A 47 -5.12 -6.75 -9.39
C LYS A 47 -4.45 -7.44 -10.57
N TYR A 48 -4.01 -6.65 -11.53
CA TYR A 48 -3.40 -7.13 -12.75
C TYR A 48 -1.93 -6.71 -12.84
N SER A 49 -1.08 -7.66 -13.22
CA SER A 49 0.31 -7.42 -13.60
C SER A 49 0.50 -7.84 -15.06
N PRO A 50 1.12 -7.00 -15.89
CA PRO A 50 1.39 -7.33 -17.29
C PRO A 50 2.63 -8.24 -17.47
N LEU A 51 3.21 -8.75 -16.39
CA LEU A 51 4.33 -9.67 -16.45
C LEU A 51 3.88 -10.99 -17.11
N ASP A 52 4.65 -11.51 -18.05
CA ASP A 52 4.35 -12.66 -18.88
C ASP A 52 5.41 -13.78 -18.81
N GLN A 53 6.37 -13.64 -17.89
CA GLN A 53 7.41 -14.65 -17.71
C GLN A 53 6.84 -16.02 -17.28
N ILE A 54 5.72 -16.01 -16.57
CA ILE A 54 4.98 -17.22 -16.21
C ILE A 54 3.81 -17.35 -17.17
N ASN A 55 3.75 -18.47 -17.87
CA ASN A 55 2.75 -18.76 -18.89
C ASN A 55 2.37 -20.26 -18.88
N PRO A 56 1.36 -20.70 -19.64
CA PRO A 56 0.92 -22.09 -19.64
C PRO A 56 2.01 -23.12 -19.97
N ASP A 57 3.05 -22.72 -20.71
CA ASP A 57 4.08 -23.65 -21.15
C ASP A 57 5.12 -23.95 -20.06
N ASN A 58 5.36 -22.99 -19.13
CA ASN A 58 6.37 -23.11 -18.07
C ASN A 58 5.79 -23.16 -16.65
N PHE A 59 4.47 -23.03 -16.48
CA PHE A 59 3.84 -23.01 -15.17
C PHE A 59 4.14 -24.27 -14.35
N VAL A 60 4.22 -25.44 -15.00
CA VAL A 60 4.49 -26.71 -14.32
C VAL A 60 5.94 -26.87 -13.83
N GLU A 61 6.83 -26.02 -14.30
CA GLU A 61 8.25 -26.00 -13.95
C GLU A 61 8.58 -25.08 -12.76
N LEU A 62 7.55 -24.39 -12.21
CA LEU A 62 7.76 -23.47 -11.11
C LEU A 62 8.20 -24.19 -9.84
N GLU A 63 9.25 -23.68 -9.22
CA GLU A 63 9.78 -24.12 -7.96
C GLU A 63 9.72 -23.02 -6.91
N ILE A 64 9.72 -23.40 -5.62
CA ILE A 64 9.77 -22.45 -4.52
C ILE A 64 11.20 -21.90 -4.44
N ALA A 65 11.38 -20.61 -4.79
CA ALA A 65 12.69 -19.97 -4.74
C ALA A 65 13.18 -19.79 -3.31
N TRP A 66 12.32 -19.40 -2.39
CA TRP A 66 12.64 -19.23 -0.96
C TRP A 66 11.38 -19.26 -0.11
N ARG A 67 11.55 -19.36 1.21
CA ARG A 67 10.49 -19.25 2.22
C ARG A 67 10.91 -18.22 3.25
N TRP A 68 9.98 -17.35 3.60
CA TRP A 68 10.18 -16.37 4.67
C TRP A 68 9.35 -16.77 5.89
N THR A 69 10.00 -16.77 7.06
CA THR A 69 9.31 -16.99 8.34
C THR A 69 8.91 -15.65 8.90
N SER A 70 7.62 -15.50 9.24
CA SER A 70 7.11 -14.27 9.85
C SER A 70 7.88 -13.92 11.12
N VAL A 71 8.21 -12.63 11.26
CA VAL A 71 8.88 -12.12 12.48
C VAL A 71 8.02 -12.25 13.73
N ASP A 72 6.71 -12.42 13.60
CA ASP A 72 5.82 -12.73 14.74
C ASP A 72 6.20 -14.05 15.42
N ALA A 73 6.80 -14.99 14.67
CA ALA A 73 7.22 -16.27 15.22
C ALA A 73 8.38 -16.16 16.22
N SER A 74 9.09 -15.05 16.24
CA SER A 74 10.18 -14.79 17.20
C SER A 74 9.71 -14.18 18.52
N LEU A 75 8.44 -13.78 18.63
CA LEU A 75 7.87 -13.21 19.83
C LEU A 75 7.68 -14.29 20.92
N PRO A 76 7.90 -13.97 22.20
CA PRO A 76 7.63 -14.85 23.32
C PRO A 76 6.13 -14.96 23.60
N LEU A 77 5.38 -15.54 22.65
CA LEU A 77 3.91 -15.53 22.66
C LEU A 77 3.30 -16.13 23.94
N ASP A 78 3.92 -17.14 24.52
CA ASP A 78 3.41 -17.76 25.74
C ASP A 78 3.46 -16.78 26.92
N ALA A 79 4.58 -16.06 27.09
CA ALA A 79 4.69 -15.02 28.09
C ALA A 79 3.74 -13.83 27.83
N LEU A 80 3.60 -13.43 26.58
CA LEU A 80 2.68 -12.33 26.21
C LEU A 80 1.21 -12.69 26.45
N ARG A 81 0.85 -13.97 26.37
CA ARG A 81 -0.50 -14.49 26.65
C ARG A 81 -0.85 -14.55 28.13
N GLU A 82 0.13 -14.54 29.02
CA GLU A 82 -0.14 -14.41 30.47
C GLU A 82 -0.85 -13.09 30.78
N ASP A 83 -0.43 -12.00 30.12
CA ASP A 83 -1.02 -10.66 30.31
C ASP A 83 -2.19 -10.41 29.33
N ASN A 84 -2.14 -10.97 28.15
CA ASN A 84 -3.16 -10.84 27.12
C ASN A 84 -3.47 -12.18 26.45
N PRO A 85 -4.41 -12.97 27.01
CA PRO A 85 -4.76 -14.31 26.48
C PRO A 85 -5.29 -14.30 25.05
N ASP A 86 -5.78 -13.17 24.58
CA ASP A 86 -6.32 -13.00 23.23
C ASP A 86 -5.23 -12.79 22.17
N ILE A 87 -3.95 -12.71 22.54
CA ILE A 87 -2.86 -12.65 21.58
C ILE A 87 -2.79 -13.99 20.80
N GLN A 88 -3.24 -13.93 19.57
CA GLN A 88 -3.15 -15.04 18.63
C GLN A 88 -2.58 -14.51 17.31
N ILE A 89 -1.62 -15.23 16.78
CA ILE A 89 -1.21 -15.00 15.39
C ILE A 89 -2.37 -15.43 14.53
N GLY A 90 -3.11 -14.47 14.01
CA GLY A 90 -4.22 -14.70 13.11
C GLY A 90 -3.75 -15.20 11.74
N ASN A 91 -4.70 -15.39 10.85
CA ASN A 91 -4.38 -15.73 9.47
C ASN A 91 -3.55 -14.62 8.82
N PHE A 92 -2.48 -15.02 8.16
CA PHE A 92 -1.67 -14.10 7.37
C PHE A 92 -2.48 -13.65 6.14
N GLN A 93 -2.98 -12.42 6.15
CA GLN A 93 -3.88 -11.89 5.11
C GLN A 93 -3.29 -10.66 4.38
N ALA A 94 -2.10 -10.24 4.77
CA ALA A 94 -1.49 -9.07 4.19
C ALA A 94 -1.09 -9.32 2.73
N THR A 95 -1.40 -8.35 1.88
CA THR A 95 -0.84 -8.29 0.53
C THR A 95 0.53 -7.62 0.61
N PRO A 96 1.61 -8.31 0.22
CA PRO A 96 2.92 -7.69 0.14
C PRO A 96 2.94 -6.59 -0.92
N LEU A 97 3.73 -5.55 -0.70
CA LEU A 97 4.02 -4.55 -1.72
C LEU A 97 5.40 -4.80 -2.32
N MET A 98 5.51 -4.63 -3.61
CA MET A 98 6.78 -4.62 -4.34
C MET A 98 7.07 -3.20 -4.80
N ALA A 99 8.07 -2.55 -4.22
CA ALA A 99 8.43 -1.19 -4.55
C ALA A 99 9.95 -1.02 -4.59
N ARG A 100 10.44 -0.43 -5.67
CA ARG A 100 11.87 -0.12 -5.84
C ARG A 100 12.81 -1.30 -5.58
N GLY A 101 12.40 -2.50 -6.00
CA GLY A 101 13.21 -3.71 -5.83
C GLY A 101 13.19 -4.29 -4.41
N THR A 102 12.28 -3.86 -3.55
CA THR A 102 12.11 -4.35 -2.18
C THR A 102 10.69 -4.83 -1.95
N LEU A 103 10.55 -5.97 -1.28
CA LEU A 103 9.26 -6.51 -0.88
C LEU A 103 8.96 -6.05 0.55
N TYR A 104 7.83 -5.36 0.74
CA TYR A 104 7.38 -4.88 2.05
C TYR A 104 6.17 -5.68 2.51
N ILE A 105 6.15 -6.02 3.79
CA ILE A 105 5.06 -6.79 4.38
C ILE A 105 4.74 -6.31 5.79
N ILE A 106 3.48 -6.44 6.17
CA ILE A 106 3.03 -6.28 7.54
C ILE A 106 2.46 -7.60 8.04
N THR A 107 2.79 -7.95 9.28
CA THR A 107 2.33 -9.20 9.89
C THR A 107 0.98 -9.05 10.59
N ALA A 108 0.45 -10.16 11.11
CA ALA A 108 -0.78 -10.15 11.88
C ALA A 108 -0.66 -9.26 13.14
N LEU A 109 0.47 -9.30 13.84
CA LEU A 109 0.73 -8.49 15.03
C LEU A 109 1.28 -7.08 14.71
N ASN A 110 1.12 -6.64 13.47
CA ASN A 110 1.54 -5.33 12.94
C ASN A 110 3.05 -5.09 12.89
N GLN A 111 3.88 -6.12 12.98
CA GLN A 111 5.29 -5.96 12.69
C GLN A 111 5.49 -5.75 11.18
N LEU A 112 6.39 -4.85 10.82
CA LEU A 112 6.73 -4.60 9.42
C LEU A 112 8.10 -5.18 9.11
N ALA A 113 8.24 -5.66 7.87
CA ALA A 113 9.52 -6.13 7.36
C ALA A 113 9.72 -5.69 5.91
N ALA A 114 10.98 -5.40 5.56
CA ALA A 114 11.45 -5.34 4.20
C ALA A 114 12.27 -6.59 3.89
N ILE A 115 12.06 -7.15 2.71
CA ILE A 115 12.61 -8.43 2.31
C ILE A 115 13.24 -8.27 0.93
N ASN A 116 14.41 -8.84 0.74
CA ASN A 116 15.00 -8.98 -0.58
C ASN A 116 14.18 -9.98 -1.41
N PRO A 117 13.54 -9.56 -2.50
CA PRO A 117 12.65 -10.43 -3.27
C PRO A 117 13.38 -11.57 -4.00
N LEU A 118 14.70 -11.46 -4.20
CA LEU A 118 15.48 -12.50 -4.87
C LEU A 118 15.93 -13.62 -3.92
N THR A 119 16.19 -13.27 -2.65
CA THR A 119 16.78 -14.22 -1.69
C THR A 119 15.85 -14.59 -0.54
N GLY A 120 14.80 -13.79 -0.29
CA GLY A 120 13.96 -13.93 0.90
C GLY A 120 14.61 -13.43 2.19
N GLU A 121 15.80 -12.79 2.10
CA GLU A 121 16.50 -12.24 3.25
C GLU A 121 15.77 -11.01 3.81
N THR A 122 15.61 -10.94 5.13
CA THR A 122 15.05 -9.78 5.80
C THR A 122 16.09 -8.66 5.84
N LEU A 123 15.76 -7.52 5.23
CA LEU A 123 16.61 -6.33 5.17
C LEU A 123 16.49 -5.49 6.44
N TRP A 124 15.27 -5.31 6.91
CA TRP A 124 14.97 -4.65 8.19
C TRP A 124 13.62 -5.10 8.73
N THR A 125 13.42 -4.91 10.03
CA THR A 125 12.13 -5.11 10.71
C THR A 125 11.81 -3.93 11.60
N HIS A 126 10.52 -3.67 11.81
CA HIS A 126 10.03 -2.69 12.76
C HIS A 126 8.89 -3.29 13.56
N ASN A 127 9.00 -3.26 14.89
CA ASN A 127 7.96 -3.72 15.80
C ASN A 127 7.33 -2.52 16.51
N PRO A 128 6.09 -2.14 16.17
CA PRO A 128 5.38 -1.05 16.83
C PRO A 128 4.79 -1.45 18.20
N GLU A 129 4.88 -2.73 18.57
CA GLU A 129 4.38 -3.30 19.83
C GLU A 129 2.87 -3.07 20.06
N SER A 130 2.11 -2.84 18.98
CA SER A 130 0.68 -2.53 19.05
C SER A 130 -0.15 -3.62 19.76
N TYR A 131 0.31 -4.87 19.73
CA TYR A 131 -0.31 -6.01 20.41
C TYR A 131 -0.24 -5.90 21.95
N LEU A 132 0.63 -5.06 22.51
CA LEU A 132 0.71 -4.83 23.96
C LEU A 132 -0.43 -3.93 24.47
N SER A 133 -1.14 -3.22 23.59
CA SER A 133 -2.26 -2.33 23.95
C SER A 133 -3.56 -3.08 24.28
N GLY A 134 -3.53 -4.39 24.30
CA GLY A 134 -4.67 -5.26 24.57
C GLY A 134 -5.25 -5.90 23.30
N PRO A 135 -6.34 -6.66 23.44
CA PRO A 135 -6.94 -7.37 22.33
C PRO A 135 -7.47 -6.42 21.26
N PRO A 136 -7.48 -6.83 19.98
CA PRO A 136 -8.08 -6.04 18.94
C PRO A 136 -9.59 -5.89 19.16
N ILE A 137 -10.14 -4.73 18.81
CA ILE A 137 -11.58 -4.44 18.95
C ILE A 137 -12.41 -5.39 18.08
N ASN A 138 -11.88 -5.81 16.94
CA ASN A 138 -12.60 -6.70 16.05
C ASN A 138 -12.54 -8.17 16.54
N PRO A 139 -13.61 -8.94 16.37
CA PRO A 139 -13.70 -10.31 16.87
C PRO A 139 -12.86 -11.31 16.05
N LEU A 140 -12.21 -10.89 14.98
CA LEU A 140 -11.48 -11.75 14.05
C LEU A 140 -10.02 -11.98 14.47
N SER A 141 -9.63 -11.56 15.70
CA SER A 141 -8.25 -11.66 16.18
C SER A 141 -7.29 -10.67 15.49
N TYR A 142 -6.02 -10.78 15.79
CA TYR A 142 -4.98 -9.96 15.19
C TYR A 142 -4.77 -10.33 13.72
N HIS A 143 -5.00 -9.40 12.83
CA HIS A 143 -4.70 -9.54 11.40
C HIS A 143 -4.50 -8.15 10.78
N ASN A 144 -3.75 -8.10 9.71
CA ASN A 144 -3.60 -6.88 8.91
C ASN A 144 -3.71 -7.26 7.42
N ARG A 145 -4.24 -6.36 6.60
CA ARG A 145 -4.44 -6.63 5.17
C ARG A 145 -3.36 -6.04 4.29
N GLY A 146 -2.55 -5.15 4.82
CA GLY A 146 -1.47 -4.57 4.04
C GLY A 146 -1.01 -3.22 4.57
N LEU A 147 -0.11 -2.64 3.84
CA LEU A 147 0.51 -1.34 4.07
C LEU A 147 0.41 -0.48 2.81
N ALA A 148 0.82 0.76 2.89
CA ALA A 148 0.91 1.67 1.76
C ALA A 148 2.36 2.09 1.53
N TYR A 149 2.74 2.27 0.27
CA TYR A 149 4.00 2.85 -0.13
C TYR A 149 3.77 4.25 -0.67
N TRP A 150 4.64 5.19 -0.30
CA TRP A 150 4.59 6.56 -0.78
C TRP A 150 6.01 7.04 -1.12
N SER A 151 6.10 7.85 -2.19
CA SER A 151 7.34 8.54 -2.57
C SER A 151 7.04 9.88 -3.23
N ASP A 152 7.87 10.89 -2.96
CA ASP A 152 7.91 12.17 -3.69
C ASP A 152 9.07 12.23 -4.71
N GLY A 153 9.79 11.12 -4.86
CA GLY A 153 10.96 11.01 -5.73
C GLY A 153 12.30 11.11 -4.98
N GLU A 154 12.33 11.73 -3.80
CA GLU A 154 13.51 11.81 -2.94
C GLU A 154 13.34 10.96 -1.68
N LYS A 155 12.20 11.09 -1.01
CA LYS A 155 11.84 10.31 0.17
C LYS A 155 10.93 9.16 -0.22
N GLU A 156 11.11 8.06 0.46
CA GLU A 156 10.30 6.86 0.32
C GLU A 156 9.82 6.41 1.68
N ARG A 157 8.52 6.10 1.81
CA ARG A 157 7.88 5.74 3.08
C ARG A 157 7.03 4.51 2.94
N VAL A 158 7.01 3.70 3.98
CA VAL A 158 5.97 2.67 4.21
C VAL A 158 5.09 3.15 5.35
N LEU A 159 3.77 3.11 5.12
CA LEU A 159 2.77 3.52 6.09
C LEU A 159 1.87 2.34 6.43
N ALA A 160 1.51 2.24 7.71
CA ALA A 160 0.60 1.19 8.18
C ALA A 160 -0.28 1.68 9.33
N GLY A 161 -1.54 1.23 9.33
CA GLY A 161 -2.42 1.36 10.48
C GLY A 161 -2.17 0.22 11.46
N THR A 162 -2.16 0.53 12.77
CA THR A 162 -1.95 -0.46 13.83
C THR A 162 -3.23 -0.72 14.61
N HIS A 163 -3.30 -1.85 15.31
CA HIS A 163 -4.48 -2.27 16.08
C HIS A 163 -4.82 -1.32 17.23
N ASP A 164 -3.81 -0.64 17.76
CA ASP A 164 -3.95 0.34 18.85
C ASP A 164 -4.34 1.74 18.36
N GLY A 165 -4.62 1.87 17.04
CA GLY A 165 -5.16 3.09 16.45
C GLY A 165 -4.14 4.15 16.09
N TYR A 166 -2.95 3.76 15.73
CA TYR A 166 -1.95 4.66 15.16
C TYR A 166 -1.80 4.46 13.65
N LEU A 167 -1.46 5.52 12.95
CA LEU A 167 -0.86 5.47 11.62
C LEU A 167 0.65 5.68 11.80
N ILE A 168 1.44 4.70 11.44
CA ILE A 168 2.91 4.77 11.48
C ILE A 168 3.47 5.05 10.09
N SER A 169 4.58 5.76 10.04
CA SER A 169 5.35 6.05 8.84
C SER A 169 6.82 5.76 9.09
N LEU A 170 7.39 4.89 8.26
CA LEU A 170 8.79 4.48 8.32
C LEU A 170 9.50 4.89 7.03
N ASP A 171 10.75 5.25 7.14
CA ASP A 171 11.65 5.32 5.98
C ASP A 171 11.71 3.94 5.32
N ALA A 172 11.39 3.87 4.04
CA ALA A 172 11.26 2.59 3.34
C ALA A 172 12.57 1.82 3.23
N LYS A 173 13.72 2.50 3.21
CA LYS A 173 15.04 1.87 3.07
C LYS A 173 15.57 1.30 4.37
N THR A 174 15.22 1.94 5.48
CA THR A 174 15.83 1.63 6.78
C THR A 174 14.87 1.07 7.83
N GLY A 175 13.55 1.22 7.65
CA GLY A 175 12.55 0.86 8.64
C GLY A 175 12.52 1.76 9.87
N ILE A 176 13.26 2.86 9.85
CA ILE A 176 13.31 3.82 10.96
C ILE A 176 12.07 4.72 10.90
N PRO A 177 11.42 5.00 12.05
CA PRO A 177 10.33 5.97 12.11
C PRO A 177 10.72 7.31 11.49
N ASP A 178 9.86 7.83 10.60
CA ASP A 178 10.10 9.09 9.90
C ASP A 178 9.90 10.28 10.85
N PRO A 179 10.94 11.04 11.19
CA PRO A 179 10.83 12.16 12.13
C PRO A 179 9.92 13.27 11.61
N ASP A 180 9.81 13.45 10.30
CA ASP A 180 8.96 14.47 9.67
C ASP A 180 7.47 14.09 9.71
N PHE A 181 7.16 12.84 10.05
CA PHE A 181 5.79 12.35 10.23
C PHE A 181 5.42 12.27 11.71
N ASN A 182 5.41 13.41 12.38
CA ASN A 182 5.10 13.52 13.82
C ASN A 182 5.91 12.52 14.69
N GLY A 183 7.21 12.38 14.40
CA GLY A 183 8.07 11.42 15.07
C GLY A 183 7.83 9.95 14.68
N GLY A 184 7.27 9.72 13.51
CA GLY A 184 7.04 8.39 12.93
C GLY A 184 5.63 7.85 13.13
N ARG A 185 4.75 8.51 13.92
CA ARG A 185 3.37 8.04 14.12
C ARG A 185 2.38 9.15 14.44
N VAL A 186 1.15 8.95 14.04
CA VAL A 186 -0.01 9.81 14.34
C VAL A 186 -1.04 8.98 15.09
N ASP A 187 -1.52 9.51 16.23
CA ASP A 187 -2.62 8.91 16.98
C ASP A 187 -3.95 9.22 16.29
N LEU A 188 -4.62 8.19 15.80
CA LEU A 188 -5.93 8.28 15.14
C LEU A 188 -7.10 8.27 16.14
N ASN A 189 -6.83 8.09 17.44
CA ASN A 189 -7.86 8.08 18.46
C ASN A 189 -8.14 9.47 19.05
N ILE A 190 -7.37 10.50 18.66
CA ILE A 190 -7.53 11.86 19.19
C ILE A 190 -8.94 12.38 18.85
N GLY A 191 -9.70 12.74 19.89
CA GLY A 191 -11.07 13.26 19.73
C GLY A 191 -12.14 12.22 19.39
N ILE A 192 -11.78 10.95 19.27
CA ILE A 192 -12.70 9.84 19.05
C ILE A 192 -12.75 9.00 20.32
N PRO A 193 -13.90 8.85 20.98
CA PRO A 193 -14.04 7.92 22.10
C PRO A 193 -13.65 6.52 21.59
N ARG A 194 -12.65 5.91 22.22
CA ARG A 194 -12.27 4.54 21.89
C ARG A 194 -13.43 3.62 22.17
N ALA A 195 -13.94 2.96 21.16
CA ALA A 195 -14.90 1.90 21.36
C ALA A 195 -14.24 0.81 22.19
N THR A 196 -14.68 0.59 23.40
CA THR A 196 -14.28 -0.56 24.19
C THR A 196 -15.21 -1.72 23.89
N ARG A 197 -14.72 -2.95 24.06
CA ARG A 197 -15.50 -4.17 23.83
C ARG A 197 -16.86 -4.15 24.59
N ASN A 198 -16.92 -3.41 25.69
CA ASN A 198 -18.12 -3.28 26.53
C ASN A 198 -19.12 -2.19 26.05
N ASN A 199 -18.80 -1.46 24.99
CA ASN A 199 -19.66 -0.41 24.42
C ASN A 199 -20.32 -0.83 23.12
N LEU A 200 -20.26 -2.12 22.78
CA LEU A 200 -20.86 -2.70 21.57
C LEU A 200 -22.10 -3.55 21.88
N ASP A 201 -22.61 -3.48 23.13
CA ASP A 201 -23.88 -4.09 23.56
C ASP A 201 -25.08 -3.18 23.28
#